data_20c9e19a682eef18ae2b5d2b7872e442
#
_entry.id   20c9e19a682eef18ae2b5d2b7872e442
#
_cell.length_a   1.000
_cell.length_b   1.000
_cell.length_c   1.000
_cell.angle_alpha   90.00
_cell.angle_beta   90.00
_cell.angle_gamma   90.00
#
_symmetry.space_group_name_H-M   'P 1'
#
loop_
_entity.id
_entity.type
_entity.pdbx_description
1 polymer ?
#
loop_
_entity_poly.entity_id
_entity_poly.type
_entity_poly.pdbx_seq_one_letter_code
_entity_poly.pdbx_strand_id
1 'polypeptide(L)'
;TSVNAVHPGIIRTRLLSNNGVFSPLLNFGLKIVGKNVKKGALNVARIADIPDDKNISGKYFYESKIRESSPNSMDKKNQIRLWLLSEQMSGFKY
;
A
#
# COMPACT_ATOMS: atom_id res chain seq x y z
N THR A 1 -17.32 -5.82 -7.46
CA THR A 1 -15.85 -5.78 -7.31
C THR A 1 -15.45 -4.55 -6.50
N SER A 2 -14.58 -4.73 -5.54
CA SER A 2 -14.03 -3.64 -4.74
C SER A 2 -12.54 -3.46 -5.03
N VAL A 3 -12.08 -2.20 -5.00
CA VAL A 3 -10.68 -1.85 -5.19
C VAL A 3 -10.24 -0.94 -4.04
N ASN A 4 -9.23 -1.35 -3.31
CA ASN A 4 -8.71 -0.61 -2.18
C ASN A 4 -7.17 -0.60 -2.22
N ALA A 5 -6.57 0.42 -1.61
CA ALA A 5 -5.13 0.50 -1.44
C ALA A 5 -4.76 0.18 0.01
N VAL A 6 -3.65 -0.50 0.21
CA VAL A 6 -3.18 -0.87 1.54
C VAL A 6 -1.71 -0.50 1.74
N HIS A 7 -1.43 0.10 2.89
CA HIS A 7 -0.07 0.28 3.39
C HIS A 7 0.13 -0.69 4.56
N PRO A 8 0.99 -1.69 4.43
CA PRO A 8 1.14 -2.73 5.46
C PRO A 8 1.91 -2.27 6.70
N GLY A 9 2.39 -1.05 6.72
CA GLY A 9 3.27 -0.53 7.75
C GLY A 9 4.74 -0.77 7.43
N ILE A 10 5.60 -0.50 8.39
CA ILE A 10 7.04 -0.78 8.27
C ILE A 10 7.26 -2.27 8.52
N ILE A 11 7.69 -2.99 7.47
CA ILE A 11 7.87 -4.44 7.50
C ILE A 11 9.36 -4.77 7.49
N ARG A 12 9.74 -5.68 8.38
CA ARG A 12 11.10 -6.21 8.39
C ARG A 12 11.26 -7.25 7.28
N THR A 13 11.75 -6.79 6.13
CA THR A 13 12.02 -7.63 4.97
C THR A 13 13.50 -7.56 4.59
N ARG A 14 13.90 -8.41 3.64
CA ARG A 14 15.25 -8.38 3.07
C ARG A 14 15.44 -7.24 2.05
N LEU A 15 14.40 -6.50 1.75
CA LEU A 15 14.45 -5.46 0.71
C LEU A 15 15.54 -4.42 0.96
N LEU A 16 15.66 -3.95 2.21
CA LEU A 16 16.68 -2.96 2.57
C LEU A 16 18.05 -3.59 2.89
N SER A 17 18.10 -4.88 3.14
CA SER A 17 19.37 -5.57 3.46
C SER A 17 20.33 -5.66 2.26
N ASN A 18 19.82 -5.45 1.04
CA ASN A 18 20.61 -5.49 -0.19
C ASN A 18 21.08 -4.11 -0.65
N ASN A 19 20.91 -3.06 0.15
CA ASN A 19 21.20 -1.68 -0.21
C ASN A 19 22.63 -1.20 0.18
N GLY A 20 23.63 -2.06 0.11
CA GLY A 20 25.05 -1.69 0.21
C GLY A 20 25.55 -1.47 1.64
N VAL A 21 26.43 -0.47 1.82
CA VAL A 21 27.24 -0.25 3.05
C VAL A 21 26.38 0.01 4.29
N PHE A 22 25.18 0.57 4.13
CA PHE A 22 24.29 0.90 5.24
C PHE A 22 23.34 -0.24 5.63
N SER A 23 23.39 -1.37 4.93
CA SER A 23 22.50 -2.51 5.18
C SER A 23 22.52 -3.03 6.62
N PRO A 24 23.67 -3.21 7.30
CA PRO A 24 23.68 -3.69 8.68
C PRO A 24 22.97 -2.74 9.65
N LEU A 25 23.15 -1.42 9.46
CA LEU A 25 22.52 -0.40 10.29
C LEU A 25 21.01 -0.33 10.05
N LEU A 26 20.59 -0.40 8.78
CA LEU A 26 19.18 -0.44 8.40
C LEU A 26 18.50 -1.71 8.94
N ASN A 27 19.15 -2.86 8.83
CA ASN A 27 18.64 -4.13 9.38
C ASN A 27 18.46 -4.06 10.89
N PHE A 28 19.41 -3.47 11.62
CA PHE A 28 19.30 -3.28 13.04
C PHE A 28 18.12 -2.37 13.41
N GLY A 29 17.97 -1.25 12.71
CA GLY A 29 16.84 -0.35 12.91
C GLY A 29 15.50 -1.03 12.63
N LEU A 30 15.39 -1.83 11.56
CA LEU A 30 14.18 -2.57 11.23
C LEU A 30 13.86 -3.68 12.23
N LYS A 31 14.86 -4.30 12.87
CA LYS A 31 14.64 -5.25 13.95
C LYS A 31 13.95 -4.64 15.15
N ILE A 32 14.21 -3.34 15.41
CA ILE A 32 13.64 -2.62 16.54
C ILE A 32 12.25 -2.10 16.22
N VAL A 33 12.06 -1.46 15.02
CA VAL A 33 10.84 -0.74 14.68
C VAL A 33 9.98 -1.44 13.63
N GLY A 34 10.57 -2.35 12.85
CA GLY A 34 9.87 -3.06 11.78
C GLY A 34 8.96 -4.16 12.30
N LYS A 35 7.80 -4.30 11.67
CA LYS A 35 6.90 -5.41 11.95
C LYS A 35 7.41 -6.70 11.33
N ASN A 36 7.06 -7.80 11.96
CA ASN A 36 7.23 -9.14 11.41
C ASN A 36 6.45 -9.27 10.09
N VAL A 37 7.05 -9.94 9.10
CA VAL A 37 6.45 -10.19 7.78
C VAL A 37 5.07 -10.84 7.89
N LYS A 38 4.88 -11.75 8.83
CA LYS A 38 3.61 -12.43 9.09
C LYS A 38 2.50 -11.46 9.48
N LYS A 39 2.79 -10.48 10.33
CA LYS A 39 1.84 -9.44 10.72
C LYS A 39 1.46 -8.54 9.54
N GLY A 40 2.44 -8.17 8.71
CA GLY A 40 2.19 -7.42 7.48
C GLY A 40 1.30 -8.18 6.50
N ALA A 41 1.57 -9.46 6.31
CA ALA A 41 0.76 -10.33 5.45
C ALA A 41 -0.68 -10.46 5.98
N LEU A 42 -0.87 -10.57 7.29
CA LEU A 42 -2.20 -10.62 7.90
C LEU A 42 -2.99 -9.34 7.67
N ASN A 43 -2.35 -8.17 7.73
CA ASN A 43 -3.01 -6.90 7.44
C ASN A 43 -3.56 -6.86 6.01
N VAL A 44 -2.78 -7.31 5.04
CA VAL A 44 -3.21 -7.39 3.64
C VAL A 44 -4.31 -8.42 3.46
N ALA A 45 -4.17 -9.60 4.05
CA ALA A 45 -5.15 -10.68 3.96
C ALA A 45 -6.52 -10.27 4.53
N ARG A 46 -6.54 -9.54 5.65
CA ARG A 46 -7.78 -9.04 6.26
C ARG A 46 -8.54 -8.11 5.32
N ILE A 47 -7.81 -7.27 4.58
CA ILE A 47 -8.43 -6.34 3.64
C ILE A 47 -8.95 -7.08 2.42
N ALA A 48 -8.22 -8.08 1.93
CA ALA A 48 -8.66 -8.93 0.83
C ALA A 48 -9.92 -9.75 1.19
N ASP A 49 -10.09 -10.08 2.46
CA ASP A 49 -11.21 -10.87 2.97
C ASP A 49 -12.47 -10.04 3.29
N ILE A 50 -12.45 -8.72 3.09
CA ILE A 50 -13.64 -7.88 3.32
C ILE A 50 -14.73 -8.29 2.34
N PRO A 51 -15.93 -8.71 2.84
CA PRO A 51 -17.01 -9.09 1.97
C PRO A 51 -17.51 -7.94 1.09
N ASP A 52 -17.91 -8.25 -0.14
CA ASP A 52 -18.40 -7.24 -1.09
C ASP A 52 -19.68 -6.53 -0.60
N ASP A 53 -20.48 -7.19 0.25
CA ASP A 53 -21.71 -6.62 0.84
C ASP A 53 -21.45 -5.47 1.81
N LYS A 54 -20.22 -5.29 2.29
CA LYS A 54 -19.83 -4.15 3.14
C LYS A 54 -19.70 -2.84 2.37
N ASN A 55 -19.74 -2.86 1.04
CA ASN A 55 -19.60 -1.68 0.18
C ASN A 55 -18.33 -0.85 0.47
N ILE A 56 -17.26 -1.51 0.87
CA ILE A 56 -15.97 -0.85 1.12
C ILE A 56 -15.15 -0.91 -0.16
N SER A 57 -15.05 0.24 -0.83
CA SER A 57 -14.24 0.38 -2.05
C SER A 57 -13.70 1.79 -2.19
N GLY A 58 -12.59 1.95 -2.88
CA GLY A 58 -11.92 3.23 -3.06
C GLY A 58 -11.29 3.77 -1.79
N LYS A 59 -10.99 2.90 -0.84
CA LYS A 59 -10.43 3.29 0.47
C LYS A 59 -8.94 3.04 0.56
N TYR A 60 -8.29 3.82 1.41
CA TYR A 60 -6.90 3.64 1.77
C TYR A 60 -6.81 3.08 3.19
N PHE A 61 -6.10 1.98 3.34
CA PHE A 61 -5.88 1.32 4.62
C PHE A 61 -4.43 1.50 5.04
N TYR A 62 -4.22 2.02 6.23
CA TYR A 62 -2.93 1.97 6.89
C TYR A 62 -2.97 0.83 7.91
N GLU A 63 -2.23 -0.24 7.63
CA GLU A 63 -2.37 -1.51 8.34
C GLU A 63 -3.80 -2.05 8.17
N SER A 64 -4.59 -2.13 9.22
CA SER A 64 -5.98 -2.61 9.14
C SER A 64 -7.02 -1.50 9.34
N LYS A 65 -6.58 -0.23 9.33
CA LYS A 65 -7.47 0.91 9.60
C LYS A 65 -7.63 1.78 8.37
N ILE A 66 -8.86 2.21 8.11
CA ILE A 66 -9.15 3.17 7.04
C ILE A 66 -8.57 4.53 7.44
N ARG A 67 -7.79 5.12 6.52
CA ARG A 67 -7.23 6.47 6.67
C ARG A 67 -7.43 7.27 5.41
N GLU A 68 -7.35 8.59 5.54
CA GLU A 68 -7.29 9.48 4.39
C GLU A 68 -5.90 9.43 3.76
N SER A 69 -5.85 9.31 2.44
CA SER A 69 -4.62 9.48 1.69
C SER A 69 -4.27 10.96 1.52
N SER A 70 -3.20 11.29 0.81
CA SER A 70 -2.78 12.68 0.63
C SER A 70 -3.89 13.53 -0.02
N PRO A 71 -3.96 14.84 0.28
CA PRO A 71 -4.94 15.73 -0.35
C PRO A 71 -4.89 15.68 -1.89
N ASN A 72 -3.70 15.59 -2.47
CA ASN A 72 -3.54 15.49 -3.93
C ASN A 72 -4.18 14.22 -4.51
N SER A 73 -4.14 13.11 -3.78
CA SER A 73 -4.74 11.85 -4.22
C SER A 73 -6.26 11.84 -4.06
N MET A 74 -6.81 12.70 -3.21
CA MET A 74 -8.25 12.85 -3.00
C MET A 74 -8.91 13.79 -4.01
N ASP A 75 -8.13 14.55 -4.76
CA ASP A 75 -8.64 15.46 -5.80
C ASP A 75 -9.07 14.66 -7.04
N LYS A 76 -10.36 14.74 -7.38
CA LYS A 76 -10.92 14.03 -8.53
C LYS A 76 -10.25 14.41 -9.86
N LYS A 77 -9.84 15.67 -10.02
CA LYS A 77 -9.13 16.10 -11.23
C LYS A 77 -7.82 15.36 -11.40
N ASN A 78 -7.07 15.22 -10.32
CA ASN A 78 -5.82 14.45 -10.30
C ASN A 78 -6.05 12.97 -10.57
N GLN A 79 -7.09 12.40 -10.01
CA GLN A 79 -7.46 10.99 -10.23
C GLN A 79 -7.77 10.72 -11.71
N ILE A 80 -8.60 11.56 -12.31
CA ILE A 80 -8.97 11.45 -13.73
C ILE A 80 -7.73 11.64 -14.61
N ARG A 81 -6.92 12.64 -14.32
CA ARG A 81 -5.69 12.91 -15.08
C ARG A 81 -4.73 11.72 -15.02
N LEU A 82 -4.54 11.15 -13.84
CA LEU A 82 -3.67 9.98 -13.68
C LEU A 82 -4.20 8.78 -14.46
N TRP A 83 -5.52 8.55 -14.43
CA TRP A 83 -6.16 7.48 -15.20
C TRP A 83 -5.89 7.63 -16.69
N LEU A 84 -6.18 8.82 -17.25
CA LEU A 84 -5.99 9.11 -18.67
C LEU A 84 -4.53 8.99 -19.11
N LEU A 85 -3.59 9.47 -18.27
CA LEU A 85 -2.16 9.31 -18.54
C LEU A 85 -1.74 7.84 -18.54
N SER A 86 -2.27 7.06 -17.61
CA SER A 86 -1.97 5.64 -17.51
C SER A 86 -2.50 4.87 -18.73
N GLU A 87 -3.69 5.18 -19.21
CA GLU A 87 -4.22 4.62 -20.46
C GLU A 87 -3.34 4.97 -21.66
N GLN A 88 -2.95 6.24 -21.76
CA GLN A 88 -2.10 6.73 -22.85
C GLN A 88 -0.72 6.03 -22.84
N MET A 89 -0.09 5.92 -21.67
CA MET A 89 1.24 5.33 -21.55
C MET A 89 1.24 3.82 -21.74
N SER A 90 0.21 3.14 -21.30
CA SER A 90 0.10 1.69 -21.43
C SER A 90 -0.45 1.23 -22.78
N GLY A 91 -1.12 2.11 -23.51
CA GLY A 91 -1.88 1.76 -24.72
C GLY A 91 -3.13 0.96 -24.43
N PHE A 92 -3.52 0.81 -23.16
CA PHE A 92 -4.66 0.02 -22.72
C PHE A 92 -5.83 0.95 -22.34
N LYS A 93 -6.99 0.73 -22.92
CA LYS A 93 -8.23 1.43 -22.57
C LYS A 93 -9.22 0.48 -21.91
N TYR A 94 -9.83 0.97 -20.89
CA TYR A 94 -10.93 0.27 -20.22
C TYR A 94 -12.25 0.51 -20.92
#